data_5ccf0de89bc3ef800f8e6a80e1505599
#
_entry.id   5ccf0de89bc3ef800f8e6a80e1505599
#
_cell.length_a   1.000
_cell.length_b   1.000
_cell.length_c   1.000
_cell.angle_alpha   90.00
_cell.angle_beta   90.00
_cell.angle_gamma   90.00
#
_symmetry.space_group_name_H-M   'P 1'
#
loop_
_entity.id
_entity.type
_entity.pdbx_description
1 polymer ?
#
loop_
_entity_poly.entity_id
_entity_poly.type
_entity_poly.pdbx_seq_one_letter_code
_entity_poly.pdbx_strand_id
1 'polypeptide(L)'
;MKSFKVSIILPVYNVEKYLSTCLDSLLAQTLEEIEIVAVNDGSTDGSLQILQAYQSLNPEKLFIFSTENHGVSRARNYGFAHSHGEYVWFVDSDDFVEPDACRLLYEKATADGNDLVLFRYYNVDSETGIRKEYIASCHNQNFRVADKPYELPAISPYPWIKFIHRNLFNGLCFPEGIRFEDLPVAYL
;
A
#
# COMPACT_ATOMS: atom_id res chain seq x y z
N MET A 1 -6.79 -2.66 23.19
CA MET A 1 -6.94 -2.33 21.76
C MET A 1 -6.12 -3.33 20.97
N LYS A 2 -6.62 -3.82 19.84
CA LYS A 2 -5.84 -4.69 18.94
C LYS A 2 -4.66 -3.87 18.41
N SER A 3 -3.44 -4.36 18.55
CA SER A 3 -2.26 -3.70 17.99
C SER A 3 -2.05 -4.26 16.59
N PHE A 4 -2.00 -3.41 15.58
CA PHE A 4 -1.70 -3.81 14.21
C PHE A 4 -0.21 -3.64 13.91
N LYS A 5 0.37 -4.63 13.28
CA LYS A 5 1.75 -4.57 12.77
C LYS A 5 1.82 -3.84 11.45
N VAL A 6 0.81 -4.05 10.58
CA VAL A 6 0.76 -3.47 9.24
C VAL A 6 -0.59 -2.83 8.99
N SER A 7 -0.56 -1.60 8.46
CA SER A 7 -1.72 -0.95 7.85
C SER A 7 -1.56 -0.96 6.33
N ILE A 8 -2.52 -1.57 5.65
CA ILE A 8 -2.63 -1.50 4.19
C ILE A 8 -3.58 -0.37 3.85
N ILE A 9 -3.09 0.66 3.16
CA ILE A 9 -3.89 1.79 2.71
C ILE A 9 -4.31 1.53 1.27
N LEU A 10 -5.62 1.46 1.05
CA LEU A 10 -6.24 1.09 -0.22
C LEU A 10 -7.12 2.23 -0.74
N PRO A 11 -6.60 3.14 -1.60
CA PRO A 11 -7.44 4.11 -2.29
C PRO A 11 -8.32 3.40 -3.33
N VAL A 12 -9.60 3.72 -3.37
CA VAL A 12 -10.59 3.08 -4.26
C VAL A 12 -11.38 4.13 -5.02
N TYR A 13 -11.31 4.09 -6.35
CA TYR A 13 -12.10 4.95 -7.23
C TYR A 13 -12.42 4.26 -8.55
N ASN A 14 -13.69 3.86 -8.76
CA ASN A 14 -14.19 3.26 -10.01
C ASN A 14 -13.38 2.04 -10.48
N VAL A 15 -13.19 1.04 -9.61
CA VAL A 15 -12.40 -0.17 -9.85
C VAL A 15 -13.18 -1.47 -9.62
N GLU A 16 -14.51 -1.46 -9.79
CA GLU A 16 -15.39 -2.60 -9.52
C GLU A 16 -14.92 -3.91 -10.15
N LYS A 17 -14.24 -3.85 -11.31
CA LYS A 17 -13.76 -5.04 -12.04
C LYS A 17 -12.62 -5.77 -11.34
N TYR A 18 -11.78 -5.06 -10.58
CA TYR A 18 -10.53 -5.56 -10.01
C TYR A 18 -10.60 -5.71 -8.50
N LEU A 19 -11.46 -4.91 -7.86
CA LEU A 19 -11.50 -4.73 -6.42
C LEU A 19 -11.69 -6.03 -5.63
N SER A 20 -12.51 -6.96 -6.11
CA SER A 20 -12.71 -8.24 -5.44
C SER A 20 -11.42 -9.07 -5.39
N THR A 21 -10.68 -9.15 -6.51
CA THR A 21 -9.40 -9.85 -6.57
C THR A 21 -8.37 -9.22 -5.63
N CYS A 22 -8.33 -7.89 -5.59
CA CYS A 22 -7.48 -7.15 -4.66
C CYS A 22 -7.81 -7.49 -3.20
N LEU A 23 -9.07 -7.34 -2.79
CA LEU A 23 -9.52 -7.60 -1.42
C LEU A 23 -9.31 -9.05 -1.00
N ASP A 24 -9.57 -10.03 -1.89
CA ASP A 24 -9.31 -11.44 -1.62
C ASP A 24 -7.83 -11.66 -1.29
N SER A 25 -6.91 -11.06 -2.05
CA SER A 25 -5.48 -11.19 -1.83
C SER A 25 -5.01 -10.53 -0.53
N LEU A 26 -5.60 -9.39 -0.18
CA LEU A 26 -5.29 -8.66 1.06
C LEU A 26 -5.84 -9.39 2.30
N LEU A 27 -7.03 -9.95 2.22
CA LEU A 27 -7.66 -10.68 3.33
C LEU A 27 -7.04 -12.06 3.55
N ALA A 28 -6.42 -12.64 2.50
CA ALA A 28 -5.69 -13.91 2.57
C ALA A 28 -4.27 -13.80 3.14
N GLN A 29 -3.83 -12.61 3.60
CA GLN A 29 -2.50 -12.46 4.17
C GLN A 29 -2.31 -13.34 5.39
N THR A 30 -1.15 -14.03 5.45
CA THR A 30 -0.78 -14.95 6.55
C THR A 30 -0.38 -14.23 7.84
N LEU A 31 -0.07 -12.94 7.78
CA LEU A 31 0.10 -12.09 8.97
C LEU A 31 -1.29 -11.67 9.48
N GLU A 32 -1.63 -12.06 10.70
CA GLU A 32 -2.97 -11.79 11.26
C GLU A 32 -3.15 -10.36 11.78
N GLU A 33 -2.07 -9.73 12.25
CA GLU A 33 -2.09 -8.39 12.85
C GLU A 33 -2.01 -7.29 11.78
N ILE A 34 -2.88 -7.39 10.79
CA ILE A 34 -3.04 -6.38 9.74
C ILE A 34 -4.39 -5.68 9.85
N GLU A 35 -4.44 -4.45 9.38
CA GLU A 35 -5.66 -3.73 9.05
C GLU A 35 -5.62 -3.26 7.59
N ILE A 36 -6.77 -3.26 6.94
CA ILE A 36 -6.96 -2.72 5.59
C ILE A 36 -7.83 -1.48 5.74
N VAL A 37 -7.28 -0.32 5.41
CA VAL A 37 -7.98 0.97 5.44
C VAL A 37 -8.31 1.35 4.01
N ALA A 38 -9.52 1.01 3.58
CA ALA A 38 -10.03 1.32 2.25
C ALA A 38 -10.70 2.70 2.24
N VAL A 39 -10.26 3.57 1.35
CA VAL A 39 -10.83 4.90 1.17
C VAL A 39 -11.52 4.98 -0.19
N ASN A 40 -12.85 4.93 -0.17
CA ASN A 40 -13.66 5.16 -1.36
C ASN A 40 -13.70 6.67 -1.67
N ASP A 41 -12.98 7.07 -2.70
CA ASP A 41 -12.84 8.46 -3.14
C ASP A 41 -13.96 8.85 -4.11
N GLY A 42 -15.22 8.69 -3.66
CA GLY A 42 -16.40 9.09 -4.44
C GLY A 42 -16.67 8.23 -5.68
N SER A 43 -16.48 6.90 -5.59
CA SER A 43 -16.81 5.99 -6.70
C SER A 43 -18.27 6.09 -7.11
N THR A 44 -18.50 6.00 -8.43
CA THR A 44 -19.84 6.04 -9.05
C THR A 44 -20.27 4.70 -9.64
N ASP A 45 -19.39 3.70 -9.59
CA ASP A 45 -19.63 2.32 -9.98
C ASP A 45 -19.98 1.41 -8.78
N GLY A 46 -19.90 0.09 -8.93
CA GLY A 46 -20.16 -0.89 -7.88
C GLY A 46 -19.08 -1.01 -6.78
N SER A 47 -18.01 -0.20 -6.81
CA SER A 47 -16.87 -0.35 -5.89
C SER A 47 -17.28 -0.22 -4.41
N LEU A 48 -18.12 0.76 -4.05
CA LEU A 48 -18.56 0.93 -2.66
C LEU A 48 -19.38 -0.26 -2.16
N GLN A 49 -20.25 -0.80 -2.99
CA GLN A 49 -21.07 -1.98 -2.65
C GLN A 49 -20.20 -3.21 -2.40
N ILE A 50 -19.14 -3.40 -3.22
CA ILE A 50 -18.16 -4.47 -3.02
C ILE A 50 -17.46 -4.29 -1.67
N LEU A 51 -16.92 -3.11 -1.38
CA LEU A 51 -16.28 -2.82 -0.10
C LEU A 51 -17.18 -3.17 1.09
N GLN A 52 -18.44 -2.73 1.07
CA GLN A 52 -19.41 -2.96 2.14
C GLN A 52 -19.72 -4.46 2.35
N ALA A 53 -19.84 -5.21 1.24
CA ALA A 53 -20.03 -6.67 1.30
C ALA A 53 -18.84 -7.36 1.98
N TYR A 54 -17.60 -6.99 1.59
CA TYR A 54 -16.38 -7.56 2.19
C TYR A 54 -16.20 -7.15 3.66
N GLN A 55 -16.51 -5.91 4.02
CA GLN A 55 -16.44 -5.43 5.41
C GLN A 55 -17.40 -6.21 6.31
N SER A 56 -18.61 -6.50 5.83
CA SER A 56 -19.60 -7.26 6.59
C SER A 56 -19.09 -8.65 7.00
N LEU A 57 -18.22 -9.25 6.20
CA LEU A 57 -17.59 -10.54 6.46
C LEU A 57 -16.28 -10.42 7.25
N ASN A 58 -15.64 -9.25 7.23
CA ASN A 58 -14.32 -9.01 7.82
C ASN A 58 -14.27 -7.70 8.65
N PRO A 59 -15.19 -7.48 9.61
CA PRO A 59 -15.35 -6.20 10.29
C PRO A 59 -14.15 -5.82 11.17
N GLU A 60 -13.30 -6.79 11.54
CA GLU A 60 -12.13 -6.55 12.39
C GLU A 60 -10.84 -6.28 11.61
N LYS A 61 -10.86 -6.49 10.29
CA LYS A 61 -9.69 -6.32 9.42
C LYS A 61 -9.88 -5.22 8.37
N LEU A 62 -11.10 -5.03 7.84
CA LEU A 62 -11.40 -4.06 6.79
C LEU A 62 -12.19 -2.88 7.33
N PHE A 63 -11.59 -1.70 7.27
CA PHE A 63 -12.16 -0.43 7.66
C PHE A 63 -12.40 0.43 6.43
N ILE A 64 -13.63 0.91 6.22
CA ILE A 64 -14.03 1.67 5.04
C ILE A 64 -14.32 3.11 5.44
N PHE A 65 -13.76 4.03 4.66
CA PHE A 65 -14.08 5.44 4.71
C PHE A 65 -14.53 5.89 3.33
N SER A 66 -15.52 6.79 3.27
CA SER A 66 -16.01 7.36 2.01
C SER A 66 -15.88 8.87 2.05
N THR A 67 -15.34 9.43 0.97
CA THR A 67 -15.17 10.87 0.77
C THR A 67 -15.77 11.27 -0.58
N GLU A 68 -15.91 12.57 -0.82
CA GLU A 68 -16.07 13.08 -2.18
C GLU A 68 -14.77 12.88 -2.94
N ASN A 69 -14.84 12.78 -4.28
CA ASN A 69 -13.65 12.60 -5.11
C ASN A 69 -12.73 13.81 -5.05
N HIS A 70 -11.56 13.59 -4.53
CA HIS A 70 -10.48 14.58 -4.43
C HIS A 70 -9.14 14.07 -4.94
N GLY A 71 -9.10 12.83 -5.46
CA GLY A 71 -7.92 12.20 -6.05
C GLY A 71 -7.13 11.33 -5.09
N VAL A 72 -6.28 10.49 -5.68
CA VAL A 72 -5.54 9.42 -5.00
C VAL A 72 -4.66 9.91 -3.84
N SER A 73 -4.02 11.07 -3.98
CA SER A 73 -3.21 11.69 -2.91
C SER A 73 -3.99 11.87 -1.63
N ARG A 74 -5.18 12.49 -1.76
CA ARG A 74 -6.05 12.75 -0.59
C ARG A 74 -6.57 11.45 0.00
N ALA A 75 -6.94 10.48 -0.83
CA ALA A 75 -7.37 9.17 -0.36
C ALA A 75 -6.24 8.46 0.42
N ARG A 76 -5.00 8.48 -0.07
CA ARG A 76 -3.83 7.93 0.63
C ARG A 76 -3.56 8.66 1.95
N ASN A 77 -3.55 10.00 1.95
CA ASN A 77 -3.37 10.80 3.17
C ASN A 77 -4.46 10.51 4.21
N TYR A 78 -5.72 10.46 3.76
CA TYR A 78 -6.85 10.16 4.62
C TYR A 78 -6.75 8.76 5.24
N GLY A 79 -6.43 7.77 4.42
CA GLY A 79 -6.22 6.41 4.88
C GLY A 79 -5.08 6.30 5.89
N PHE A 80 -3.96 6.97 5.63
CA PHE A 80 -2.84 7.02 6.59
C PHE A 80 -3.24 7.63 7.93
N ALA A 81 -3.98 8.74 7.92
CA ALA A 81 -4.43 9.42 9.14
C ALA A 81 -5.38 8.56 10.00
N HIS A 82 -6.07 7.58 9.40
CA HIS A 82 -7.01 6.68 10.09
C HIS A 82 -6.44 5.27 10.32
N SER A 83 -5.16 5.07 10.10
CA SER A 83 -4.48 3.79 10.25
C SER A 83 -3.59 3.76 11.50
N HIS A 84 -3.30 2.55 12.05
CA HIS A 84 -2.68 2.38 13.37
C HIS A 84 -1.48 1.42 13.38
N GLY A 85 -1.18 0.75 12.25
CA GLY A 85 -0.07 -0.21 12.15
C GLY A 85 1.30 0.44 12.32
N GLU A 86 2.24 -0.33 12.80
CA GLU A 86 3.64 0.06 12.95
C GLU A 86 4.29 0.36 11.59
N TYR A 87 3.97 -0.45 10.59
CA TYR A 87 4.36 -0.25 9.20
C TYR A 87 3.14 0.04 8.33
N VAL A 88 3.38 0.79 7.26
CA VAL A 88 2.35 1.18 6.29
C VAL A 88 2.72 0.69 4.91
N TRP A 89 1.74 0.16 4.20
CA TRP A 89 1.85 -0.24 2.81
C TRP A 89 0.69 0.34 2.00
N PHE A 90 1.01 1.12 0.98
CA PHE A 90 0.03 1.61 0.01
C PHE A 90 -0.13 0.58 -1.09
N VAL A 91 -1.35 0.13 -1.35
CA VAL A 91 -1.67 -0.84 -2.41
C VAL A 91 -2.69 -0.21 -3.33
N ASP A 92 -2.47 -0.29 -4.63
CA ASP A 92 -3.43 0.18 -5.62
C ASP A 92 -4.55 -0.87 -5.77
N SER A 93 -5.80 -0.42 -5.89
CA SER A 93 -6.99 -1.27 -5.79
C SER A 93 -7.30 -2.13 -7.03
N ASP A 94 -6.48 -1.98 -8.06
CA ASP A 94 -6.47 -2.82 -9.27
C ASP A 94 -5.34 -3.86 -9.27
N ASP A 95 -4.51 -3.88 -8.21
CA ASP A 95 -3.43 -4.84 -8.00
C ASP A 95 -3.84 -5.98 -7.05
N PHE A 96 -3.00 -7.00 -6.94
CA PHE A 96 -3.09 -8.07 -5.96
C PHE A 96 -1.72 -8.44 -5.40
N VAL A 97 -1.70 -9.07 -4.23
CA VAL A 97 -0.48 -9.37 -3.49
C VAL A 97 -0.37 -10.86 -3.17
N GLU A 98 0.86 -11.36 -3.05
CA GLU A 98 1.09 -12.76 -2.64
C GLU A 98 0.70 -12.97 -1.16
N PRO A 99 0.20 -14.15 -0.78
CA PRO A 99 -0.36 -14.39 0.57
C PRO A 99 0.61 -14.14 1.72
N ASP A 100 1.91 -14.33 1.51
CA ASP A 100 2.95 -14.14 2.52
C ASP A 100 3.59 -12.74 2.52
N ALA A 101 3.11 -11.82 1.67
CA ALA A 101 3.77 -10.54 1.44
C ALA A 101 3.93 -9.72 2.73
N CYS A 102 2.85 -9.48 3.47
CA CYS A 102 2.90 -8.72 4.73
C CYS A 102 3.84 -9.36 5.76
N ARG A 103 3.80 -10.70 5.89
CA ARG A 103 4.64 -11.42 6.84
C ARG A 103 6.11 -11.26 6.50
N LEU A 104 6.50 -11.55 5.24
CA LEU A 104 7.89 -11.47 4.79
C LEU A 104 8.45 -10.04 4.87
N LEU A 105 7.66 -9.04 4.49
CA LEU A 105 8.06 -7.64 4.56
C LEU A 105 8.25 -7.19 6.02
N TYR A 106 7.32 -7.55 6.91
CA TYR A 106 7.40 -7.22 8.33
C TYR A 106 8.60 -7.89 9.00
N GLU A 107 8.80 -9.20 8.77
CA GLU A 107 9.96 -9.96 9.28
C GLU A 107 11.27 -9.33 8.78
N LYS A 108 11.37 -8.97 7.50
CA LYS A 108 12.56 -8.34 6.93
C LYS A 108 12.83 -6.95 7.52
N ALA A 109 11.78 -6.15 7.68
CA ALA A 109 11.89 -4.82 8.26
C ALA A 109 12.38 -4.87 9.70
N THR A 110 11.76 -5.73 10.53
CA THR A 110 12.06 -5.81 11.98
C THR A 110 13.37 -6.51 12.27
N ALA A 111 13.76 -7.55 11.51
CA ALA A 111 15.02 -8.26 11.73
C ALA A 111 16.25 -7.38 11.57
N ASP A 112 16.20 -6.44 10.63
CA ASP A 112 17.33 -5.56 10.32
C ASP A 112 17.14 -4.12 10.86
N GLY A 113 15.99 -3.84 11.50
CA GLY A 113 15.63 -2.50 11.99
C GLY A 113 15.48 -1.48 10.86
N ASN A 114 14.90 -1.91 9.72
CA ASN A 114 14.74 -1.06 8.55
C ASN A 114 13.49 -0.20 8.65
N ASP A 115 13.61 1.10 8.40
CA ASP A 115 12.49 2.01 8.30
C ASP A 115 11.78 1.92 6.94
N LEU A 116 12.47 1.42 5.91
CA LEU A 116 11.94 1.24 4.55
C LEU A 116 12.44 -0.07 3.96
N VAL A 117 11.51 -0.87 3.43
CA VAL A 117 11.81 -2.07 2.63
C VAL A 117 11.28 -1.88 1.24
N LEU A 118 12.16 -2.02 0.24
CA LEU A 118 11.82 -2.04 -1.17
C LEU A 118 11.75 -3.50 -1.65
N PHE A 119 10.78 -3.83 -2.46
CA PHE A 119 10.57 -5.19 -2.89
C PHE A 119 10.31 -5.30 -4.41
N ARG A 120 10.35 -6.52 -4.92
CA ARG A 120 10.09 -6.82 -6.32
C ARG A 120 8.59 -6.94 -6.57
N TYR A 121 8.22 -6.75 -7.82
CA TYR A 121 6.84 -6.93 -8.26
C TYR A 121 6.77 -7.63 -9.63
N TYR A 122 5.60 -8.10 -9.96
CA TYR A 122 5.31 -8.70 -11.26
C TYR A 122 4.24 -7.86 -11.97
N ASN A 123 4.50 -7.55 -13.25
CA ASN A 123 3.41 -7.19 -14.15
C ASN A 123 2.78 -8.47 -14.66
N VAL A 124 1.47 -8.58 -14.51
CA VAL A 124 0.69 -9.72 -14.96
C VAL A 124 -0.16 -9.28 -16.15
N ASP A 125 0.07 -9.91 -17.29
CA ASP A 125 -0.77 -9.68 -18.45
C ASP A 125 -2.17 -10.27 -18.21
N SER A 126 -3.19 -9.45 -18.31
CA SER A 126 -4.58 -9.81 -17.93
C SER A 126 -5.23 -10.83 -18.85
N GLU A 127 -4.73 -10.96 -20.09
CA GLU A 127 -5.28 -11.91 -21.08
C GLU A 127 -4.55 -13.25 -21.04
N THR A 128 -3.23 -13.22 -20.92
CA THR A 128 -2.39 -14.42 -21.03
C THR A 128 -1.97 -14.98 -19.66
N GLY A 129 -2.06 -14.19 -18.59
CA GLY A 129 -1.56 -14.55 -17.26
C GLY A 129 -0.02 -14.56 -17.17
N ILE A 130 0.69 -14.12 -18.20
CA ILE A 130 2.16 -14.10 -18.21
C ILE A 130 2.65 -13.07 -17.18
N ARG A 131 3.55 -13.52 -16.29
CA ARG A 131 4.17 -12.68 -15.26
C ARG A 131 5.55 -12.23 -15.72
N LYS A 132 5.83 -10.93 -15.62
CA LYS A 132 7.15 -10.36 -15.85
C LYS A 132 7.64 -9.70 -14.58
N GLU A 133 8.77 -10.17 -14.06
CA GLU A 133 9.37 -9.63 -12.84
C GLU A 133 10.02 -8.27 -13.09
N TYR A 134 9.83 -7.35 -12.17
CA TYR A 134 10.48 -6.06 -12.10
C TYR A 134 11.10 -5.87 -10.72
N ILE A 135 12.28 -5.26 -10.71
CA ILE A 135 13.02 -4.93 -9.51
C ILE A 135 12.82 -3.44 -9.24
N ALA A 136 12.42 -3.11 -8.03
CA ALA A 136 12.13 -1.72 -7.62
C ALA A 136 13.35 -0.77 -7.64
N SER A 137 14.47 -1.21 -8.03
CA SER A 137 15.83 -0.68 -8.15
C SER A 137 16.80 -1.19 -7.10
N CYS A 138 18.05 -1.23 -7.52
CA CYS A 138 19.30 -1.45 -6.81
C CYS A 138 19.33 -2.49 -5.67
N HIS A 139 20.26 -3.35 -5.85
CA HIS A 139 21.06 -4.07 -4.86
C HIS A 139 20.33 -4.58 -3.60
N ASN A 140 20.35 -5.88 -3.40
CA ASN A 140 20.02 -6.59 -2.15
C ASN A 140 20.93 -6.13 -0.98
N GLN A 141 20.93 -4.84 -0.64
CA GLN A 141 21.81 -4.28 0.39
C GLN A 141 21.03 -3.33 1.29
N ASN A 142 21.17 -3.54 2.60
CA ASN A 142 20.75 -2.54 3.57
C ASN A 142 21.75 -1.37 3.56
N PHE A 143 21.25 -0.16 3.54
CA PHE A 143 22.08 1.04 3.70
C PHE A 143 21.30 2.14 4.44
N ARG A 144 22.02 3.04 5.05
CA ARG A 144 21.43 4.28 5.56
C ARG A 144 21.48 5.34 4.46
N VAL A 145 20.38 6.03 4.25
CA VAL A 145 20.29 7.12 3.25
C VAL A 145 21.36 8.18 3.50
N ALA A 146 21.64 8.50 4.75
CA ALA A 146 22.69 9.45 5.11
C ALA A 146 24.09 9.03 4.63
N ASP A 147 24.37 7.71 4.53
CA ASP A 147 25.66 7.19 4.08
C ASP A 147 25.74 7.09 2.54
N LYS A 148 24.59 6.93 1.87
CA LYS A 148 24.50 6.75 0.42
C LYS A 148 23.36 7.57 -0.21
N PRO A 149 23.34 8.90 -0.07
CA PRO A 149 22.25 9.74 -0.61
C PRO A 149 22.13 9.68 -2.14
N TYR A 150 23.21 9.30 -2.82
CA TYR A 150 23.24 9.13 -4.29
C TYR A 150 22.46 7.91 -4.79
N GLU A 151 22.06 6.99 -3.92
CA GLU A 151 21.20 5.85 -4.28
C GLU A 151 19.71 6.24 -4.41
N LEU A 152 19.29 7.35 -3.76
CA LEU A 152 17.88 7.79 -3.77
C LEU A 152 17.30 7.97 -5.17
N PRO A 153 18.00 8.63 -6.14
CA PRO A 153 17.43 8.81 -7.48
C PRO A 153 17.20 7.51 -8.24
N ALA A 154 17.84 6.41 -7.80
CA ALA A 154 17.64 5.09 -8.40
C ALA A 154 16.43 4.34 -7.80
N ILE A 155 15.83 4.84 -6.71
CA ILE A 155 14.64 4.26 -6.11
C ILE A 155 13.41 4.63 -6.94
N SER A 156 12.64 3.63 -7.33
CA SER A 156 11.39 3.83 -8.04
C SER A 156 10.42 4.69 -7.21
N PRO A 157 9.73 5.70 -7.80
CA PRO A 157 8.90 6.62 -7.03
C PRO A 157 7.64 5.96 -6.46
N TYR A 158 7.20 4.85 -7.01
CA TYR A 158 5.91 4.24 -6.70
C TYR A 158 5.74 3.88 -5.22
N PRO A 159 4.65 4.32 -4.55
CA PRO A 159 4.42 4.05 -3.13
C PRO A 159 4.08 2.57 -2.87
N TRP A 160 3.47 1.88 -3.84
CA TRP A 160 3.03 0.49 -3.69
C TRP A 160 4.18 -0.55 -3.64
N ILE A 161 5.42 -0.17 -4.02
CA ILE A 161 6.62 -1.03 -3.84
C ILE A 161 7.39 -0.75 -2.56
N LYS A 162 6.84 0.05 -1.67
CA LYS A 162 7.47 0.52 -0.44
C LYS A 162 6.70 0.05 0.77
N PHE A 163 7.40 -0.64 1.66
CA PHE A 163 6.90 -0.99 2.98
C PHE A 163 7.59 -0.09 3.99
N ILE A 164 6.85 0.80 4.67
CA ILE A 164 7.39 2.00 5.30
C ILE A 164 7.06 1.98 6.79
N HIS A 165 8.06 2.14 7.64
CA HIS A 165 7.82 2.39 9.07
C HIS A 165 7.09 3.72 9.24
N ARG A 166 6.00 3.71 10.01
CA ARG A 166 5.09 4.86 10.17
C ARG A 166 5.79 6.17 10.50
N ASN A 167 6.85 6.13 11.29
CA ASN A 167 7.58 7.32 11.71
C ASN A 167 8.21 8.10 10.56
N LEU A 168 8.52 7.46 9.42
CA LEU A 168 9.01 8.16 8.24
C LEU A 168 7.95 9.07 7.60
N PHE A 169 6.66 8.80 7.85
CA PHE A 169 5.55 9.61 7.35
C PHE A 169 5.18 10.78 8.27
N ASN A 170 5.82 10.90 9.45
CA ASN A 170 5.51 11.98 10.37
C ASN A 170 5.84 13.36 9.77
N GLY A 171 4.82 14.16 9.53
CA GLY A 171 4.93 15.49 8.92
C GLY A 171 5.01 15.48 7.39
N LEU A 172 4.84 14.32 6.77
CA LEU A 172 4.81 14.15 5.31
C LEU A 172 3.39 13.83 4.84
N CYS A 173 3.08 14.22 3.61
CA CYS A 173 1.83 13.88 2.95
C CYS A 173 2.04 13.82 1.43
N PHE A 174 1.20 13.05 0.77
CA PHE A 174 1.11 13.11 -0.68
C PHE A 174 0.55 14.48 -1.09
N PRO A 175 1.22 15.20 -1.99
CA PRO A 175 0.72 16.50 -2.46
C PRO A 175 -0.58 16.31 -3.27
N GLU A 176 -1.57 17.15 -2.98
CA GLU A 176 -2.88 17.09 -3.62
C GLU A 176 -2.91 17.97 -4.87
N GLY A 177 -3.70 17.57 -5.89
CA GLY A 177 -3.96 18.37 -7.07
C GLY A 177 -2.81 18.49 -8.08
N ILE A 178 -1.76 17.67 -7.96
CA ILE A 178 -0.64 17.62 -8.92
C ILE A 178 -0.58 16.29 -9.65
N ARG A 179 0.06 16.27 -10.82
CA ARG A 179 0.45 15.02 -11.50
C ARG A 179 1.77 14.54 -10.94
N PHE A 180 1.97 13.22 -10.92
CA PHE A 180 3.17 12.59 -10.37
C PHE A 180 3.35 12.88 -8.87
N GLU A 181 2.27 12.75 -8.14
CA GLU A 181 2.18 12.95 -6.69
C GLU A 181 3.12 12.04 -5.89
N ASP A 182 3.58 10.96 -6.52
CA ASP A 182 4.50 9.98 -5.92
C ASP A 182 5.93 10.54 -5.79
N LEU A 183 6.35 11.42 -6.71
CA LEU A 183 7.72 11.93 -6.76
C LEU A 183 8.16 12.65 -5.48
N PRO A 184 7.36 13.56 -4.88
CA PRO A 184 7.77 14.23 -3.64
C PRO A 184 7.87 13.29 -2.45
N VAL A 185 7.15 12.17 -2.46
CA VAL A 185 7.14 11.15 -1.40
C VAL A 185 8.12 10.01 -1.68
N ALA A 186 8.71 9.98 -2.88
CA ALA A 186 9.60 8.92 -3.32
C ALA A 186 10.91 8.85 -2.54
N TYR A 187 11.35 9.98 -1.99
CA TYR A 187 12.68 10.15 -1.40
C TYR A 187 12.63 10.37 0.12
N LEU A 188 11.69 9.70 0.77
CA LEU A 188 11.53 9.66 2.22
C LEU A 188 12.73 9.07 2.96
#